data_d8ba36faa4713b6f196b43ce5776257a
#
_entry.id   d8ba36faa4713b6f196b43ce5776257a
#
_cell.length_a   1.000
_cell.length_b   1.000
_cell.length_c   1.000
_cell.angle_alpha   90.00
_cell.angle_beta   90.00
_cell.angle_gamma   90.00
#
_symmetry.space_group_name_H-M   'P 1'
#
loop_
_entity.id
_entity.type
_entity.pdbx_description
1 polymer ?
#
loop_
_entity_poly.entity_id
_entity_poly.type
_entity_poly.pdbx_seq_one_letter_code
_entity_poly.pdbx_strand_id
1 'polypeptide(L)'
;MFNGLDMNLGNLSRLSSAKSRSISPENFMGEKGQHIWMTPIGQWRNTILRIYWEDNETPSVECPVGDFFCCGWQQYFQISSLPVCVNPGSGLNCYWSMPFRKRCKITLDNRDEKPVTVYYQIDYTLTEVSEDCAYFHAQFRRTNPLPYKSDYTILDGIKGQGQYVGTYMAWGVHNNGWWGEGEIKFFIDGDEEYPTICGTGTEDYFCGSYNFENPQTHDGYVPFSTPYTGLQVVNTDKLYQVQKRFGLYRFHIMDPIRFEKDLKVTIQALGWREGGRYLPLQDDISSVAFWYQDLPCAPFPKLPDKDYMEII
;
A
#
# COMPACT_ATOMS: atom_id res chain seq x y z
N MET A 1 29.49 -7.70 14.81
CA MET A 1 29.71 -6.76 13.68
C MET A 1 28.35 -6.43 13.12
N PHE A 2 28.09 -5.20 12.68
CA PHE A 2 26.81 -4.85 12.06
C PHE A 2 26.58 -5.71 10.83
N ASN A 3 25.39 -6.33 10.69
CA ASN A 3 25.10 -7.32 9.63
C ASN A 3 24.62 -6.69 8.30
N GLY A 4 24.41 -5.37 8.27
CA GLY A 4 23.94 -4.65 7.07
C GLY A 4 22.42 -4.67 6.86
N LEU A 5 21.63 -5.23 7.80
CA LEU A 5 20.19 -5.10 7.82
C LEU A 5 19.75 -3.73 8.36
N ASP A 6 18.53 -3.34 8.06
CA ASP A 6 17.89 -2.12 8.55
C ASP A 6 18.75 -0.86 8.34
N MET A 7 19.26 -0.71 7.12
CA MET A 7 20.03 0.46 6.72
C MET A 7 19.20 1.73 6.85
N ASN A 8 19.76 2.71 7.54
CA ASN A 8 19.21 4.06 7.68
C ASN A 8 20.34 5.10 7.72
N LEU A 9 20.01 6.37 7.70
CA LEU A 9 21.01 7.45 7.70
C LEU A 9 21.98 7.38 8.89
N GLY A 10 21.52 6.89 10.05
CA GLY A 10 22.33 6.80 11.27
C GLY A 10 23.38 5.68 11.26
N ASN A 11 23.27 4.72 10.35
CA ASN A 11 24.19 3.57 10.27
C ASN A 11 24.94 3.43 8.93
N LEU A 12 24.79 4.39 8.00
CA LEU A 12 25.50 4.35 6.70
C LEU A 12 27.02 4.26 6.82
N SER A 13 27.61 4.82 7.86
CA SER A 13 29.06 4.76 8.11
C SER A 13 29.54 3.45 8.73
N ARG A 14 28.63 2.55 9.12
CA ARG A 14 29.00 1.27 9.75
C ARG A 14 29.40 0.24 8.70
N LEU A 15 30.58 -0.31 8.84
CA LEU A 15 31.04 -1.41 7.98
C LEU A 15 30.29 -2.70 8.31
N SER A 16 29.99 -3.48 7.28
CA SER A 16 29.27 -4.73 7.36
C SER A 16 29.97 -5.80 6.51
N SER A 17 29.78 -7.07 6.88
CA SER A 17 30.18 -8.23 6.06
C SER A 17 29.16 -8.62 5.00
N ALA A 18 28.01 -7.93 4.95
CA ALA A 18 26.95 -8.17 3.98
C ALA A 18 27.44 -8.00 2.54
N LYS A 19 26.95 -8.86 1.64
CA LYS A 19 27.33 -8.85 0.23
C LYS A 19 26.15 -8.39 -0.62
N SER A 20 26.30 -7.29 -1.34
CA SER A 20 25.29 -6.79 -2.28
C SER A 20 25.18 -7.65 -3.53
N ARG A 21 23.97 -7.86 -4.03
CA ARG A 21 23.63 -8.63 -5.22
C ARG A 21 22.53 -7.93 -6.01
N SER A 22 22.43 -8.24 -7.32
CA SER A 22 21.39 -7.70 -8.20
C SER A 22 20.88 -8.76 -9.16
N ILE A 23 19.59 -8.70 -9.48
CA ILE A 23 18.94 -9.50 -10.51
C ILE A 23 18.25 -8.56 -11.49
N SER A 24 18.51 -8.77 -12.79
CA SER A 24 17.85 -8.06 -13.88
C SER A 24 17.64 -9.01 -15.06
N PRO A 25 16.91 -8.66 -16.13
CA PRO A 25 16.80 -9.47 -17.33
C PRO A 25 18.14 -9.81 -17.96
N GLU A 26 19.17 -9.01 -17.73
CA GLU A 26 20.54 -9.19 -18.24
C GLU A 26 21.47 -9.89 -17.23
N ASN A 27 21.00 -10.12 -16.01
CA ASN A 27 21.80 -10.73 -14.93
C ASN A 27 20.96 -11.69 -14.07
N PHE A 28 20.52 -12.80 -14.66
CA PHE A 28 19.75 -13.85 -13.97
C PHE A 28 20.50 -14.59 -12.87
N MET A 29 21.82 -14.52 -12.84
CA MET A 29 22.66 -15.23 -11.86
C MET A 29 22.93 -14.40 -10.60
N GLY A 30 22.54 -13.13 -10.57
CA GLY A 30 22.53 -12.27 -9.38
C GLY A 30 23.90 -11.92 -8.81
N GLU A 31 24.59 -10.92 -9.34
CA GLU A 31 25.93 -10.61 -8.84
C GLU A 31 26.12 -9.26 -8.12
N LYS A 32 25.18 -8.34 -7.98
CA LYS A 32 25.32 -7.08 -7.15
C LYS A 32 24.05 -6.24 -7.07
N GLY A 33 23.68 -5.63 -5.89
CA GLY A 33 22.74 -4.52 -5.73
C GLY A 33 21.75 -4.54 -4.54
N GLN A 34 20.88 -3.53 -4.36
CA GLN A 34 19.90 -3.41 -3.22
C GLN A 34 18.70 -2.49 -3.47
N HIS A 35 17.70 -2.83 -4.24
CA HIS A 35 16.29 -2.35 -4.18
C HIS A 35 15.48 -2.97 -5.33
N ILE A 36 14.15 -2.81 -5.32
CA ILE A 36 13.31 -3.18 -6.47
C ILE A 36 13.01 -1.93 -7.28
N TRP A 37 13.45 -1.93 -8.53
CA TRP A 37 13.06 -0.96 -9.54
C TRP A 37 12.36 -1.67 -10.69
N MET A 38 11.28 -1.08 -11.20
CA MET A 38 10.64 -1.57 -12.41
C MET A 38 9.96 -0.45 -13.21
N THR A 39 9.84 -0.69 -14.51
CA THR A 39 9.05 0.12 -15.44
C THR A 39 8.15 -0.80 -16.25
N PRO A 40 6.90 -1.01 -15.86
CA PRO A 40 5.94 -1.80 -16.61
C PRO A 40 5.27 -0.94 -17.70
N ILE A 41 5.23 -1.47 -18.93
CA ILE A 41 4.49 -0.88 -20.05
C ILE A 41 3.27 -1.77 -20.29
N GLY A 42 2.07 -1.25 -19.98
CA GLY A 42 0.81 -1.98 -20.08
C GLY A 42 -0.16 -1.62 -18.96
N GLN A 43 -1.05 -2.55 -18.63
CA GLN A 43 -2.10 -2.37 -17.64
C GLN A 43 -1.61 -2.71 -16.22
N TRP A 44 -1.34 -1.69 -15.42
CA TRP A 44 -0.81 -1.87 -14.06
C TRP A 44 -1.81 -2.52 -13.10
N ARG A 45 -3.10 -2.27 -13.25
CA ARG A 45 -4.16 -2.87 -12.42
C ARG A 45 -4.34 -4.37 -12.75
N ASN A 46 -4.11 -4.77 -13.99
CA ASN A 46 -4.22 -6.17 -14.43
C ASN A 46 -2.90 -6.94 -14.38
N THR A 47 -1.80 -6.31 -13.98
CA THR A 47 -0.52 -6.95 -13.74
C THR A 47 -0.36 -7.16 -12.23
N ILE A 48 -0.40 -8.41 -11.79
CA ILE A 48 -0.38 -8.78 -10.36
C ILE A 48 1.04 -9.15 -9.93
N LEU A 49 1.55 -8.42 -8.97
CA LEU A 49 2.80 -8.73 -8.26
C LEU A 49 2.50 -9.74 -7.15
N ARG A 50 3.23 -10.86 -7.13
CA ARG A 50 3.23 -11.79 -6.00
C ARG A 50 4.65 -12.04 -5.51
N ILE A 51 4.80 -12.10 -4.18
CA ILE A 51 6.05 -12.47 -3.52
C ILE A 51 5.77 -13.59 -2.54
N TYR A 52 6.62 -14.60 -2.59
CA TYR A 52 6.54 -15.80 -1.76
C TYR A 52 7.83 -15.92 -0.95
N TRP A 53 7.69 -16.10 0.34
CA TRP A 53 8.81 -16.33 1.24
C TRP A 53 9.00 -17.81 1.51
N GLU A 54 10.26 -18.20 1.57
CA GLU A 54 10.68 -19.57 1.84
C GLU A 54 10.08 -20.56 0.83
N ASP A 55 9.53 -21.64 1.30
CA ASP A 55 8.90 -22.68 0.45
C ASP A 55 7.35 -22.59 0.51
N ASN A 56 6.77 -21.46 0.92
CA ASN A 56 5.33 -21.29 0.96
C ASN A 56 4.72 -21.25 -0.44
N GLU A 57 3.61 -21.94 -0.61
CA GLU A 57 2.83 -21.94 -1.84
C GLU A 57 1.86 -20.74 -1.91
N THR A 58 1.46 -20.21 -0.75
CA THR A 58 0.63 -18.99 -0.66
C THR A 58 1.50 -17.74 -0.70
N PRO A 59 1.14 -16.71 -1.49
CA PRO A 59 1.88 -15.47 -1.52
C PRO A 59 1.70 -14.67 -0.23
N SER A 60 2.76 -14.02 0.20
CA SER A 60 2.74 -13.00 1.27
C SER A 60 2.54 -11.58 0.73
N VAL A 61 2.76 -11.39 -0.56
CA VAL A 61 2.40 -10.16 -1.29
C VAL A 61 1.54 -10.57 -2.47
N GLU A 62 0.35 -9.98 -2.60
CA GLU A 62 -0.52 -10.16 -3.75
C GLU A 62 -1.27 -8.86 -4.03
N CYS A 63 -0.77 -8.10 -5.01
CA CYS A 63 -1.28 -6.77 -5.34
C CYS A 63 -1.15 -6.48 -6.83
N PRO A 64 -2.09 -5.70 -7.43
CA PRO A 64 -1.81 -5.04 -8.70
C PRO A 64 -0.56 -4.16 -8.58
N VAL A 65 0.26 -4.16 -9.63
CA VAL A 65 1.52 -3.37 -9.64
C VAL A 65 1.26 -1.90 -9.36
N GLY A 66 0.25 -1.30 -10.00
CA GLY A 66 -0.08 0.11 -9.77
C GLY A 66 -0.42 0.41 -8.32
N ASP A 67 -1.25 -0.42 -7.69
CA ASP A 67 -1.69 -0.23 -6.31
C ASP A 67 -0.53 -0.45 -5.32
N PHE A 68 0.33 -1.43 -5.55
CA PHE A 68 1.52 -1.64 -4.72
C PHE A 68 2.46 -0.43 -4.71
N PHE A 69 2.58 0.27 -5.85
CA PHE A 69 3.39 1.48 -5.97
C PHE A 69 2.58 2.78 -5.81
N CYS A 70 1.42 2.73 -5.17
CA CYS A 70 0.57 3.89 -4.87
C CYS A 70 0.03 4.64 -6.11
N CYS A 71 -0.13 3.95 -7.24
CA CYS A 71 -0.69 4.48 -8.48
C CYS A 71 -1.87 3.63 -8.97
N GLY A 72 -2.81 3.33 -8.08
CA GLY A 72 -3.94 2.42 -8.32
C GLY A 72 -4.92 2.85 -9.40
N TRP A 73 -4.96 4.12 -9.77
CA TRP A 73 -5.79 4.63 -10.86
C TRP A 73 -5.14 4.48 -12.25
N GLN A 74 -4.08 3.67 -12.38
CA GLN A 74 -3.32 3.46 -13.62
C GLN A 74 -2.76 4.76 -14.23
N GLN A 75 -2.56 5.75 -13.40
CA GLN A 75 -2.04 7.04 -13.77
C GLN A 75 -0.76 7.32 -12.99
N TYR A 76 0.22 7.90 -13.67
CA TYR A 76 1.44 8.35 -13.03
C TYR A 76 1.16 9.46 -12.04
N PHE A 77 1.69 9.30 -10.84
CA PHE A 77 1.88 10.37 -9.86
C PHE A 77 3.28 10.29 -9.30
N GLN A 78 3.89 11.41 -9.04
CA GLN A 78 5.15 11.42 -8.33
C GLN A 78 4.93 11.08 -6.87
N ILE A 79 5.56 9.99 -6.42
CA ILE A 79 5.59 9.57 -5.03
C ILE A 79 7.00 9.78 -4.50
N SER A 80 7.12 10.48 -3.36
CA SER A 80 8.40 10.84 -2.74
C SER A 80 8.48 10.32 -1.30
N SER A 81 7.97 9.12 -1.06
CA SER A 81 8.00 8.51 0.27
C SER A 81 9.28 7.71 0.52
N LEU A 82 9.51 7.34 1.78
CA LEU A 82 10.66 6.50 2.14
C LEU A 82 10.58 5.10 1.54
N PRO A 83 9.45 4.35 1.66
CA PRO A 83 9.42 2.98 1.17
C PRO A 83 9.02 2.84 -0.30
N VAL A 84 8.36 3.84 -0.87
CA VAL A 84 7.90 3.80 -2.27
C VAL A 84 8.22 5.12 -2.94
N CYS A 85 8.90 5.07 -4.07
CA CYS A 85 9.13 6.23 -4.92
C CYS A 85 8.66 5.94 -6.35
N VAL A 86 7.93 6.87 -6.93
CA VAL A 86 7.52 6.81 -8.33
C VAL A 86 8.03 8.07 -9.02
N ASN A 87 8.92 7.87 -10.00
CA ASN A 87 9.63 8.93 -10.70
C ASN A 87 9.09 9.13 -12.13
N PRO A 88 9.34 10.29 -12.78
CA PRO A 88 8.91 10.55 -14.15
C PRO A 88 9.28 9.41 -15.11
N GLY A 89 8.40 9.12 -16.07
CA GLY A 89 8.52 7.98 -16.96
C GLY A 89 8.09 6.65 -16.34
N SER A 90 7.39 6.70 -15.20
CA SER A 90 6.86 5.52 -14.49
C SER A 90 7.96 4.58 -13.95
N GLY A 91 9.04 5.17 -13.46
CA GLY A 91 10.05 4.44 -12.69
C GLY A 91 9.51 4.13 -11.29
N LEU A 92 9.09 2.88 -11.08
CA LEU A 92 8.50 2.39 -9.82
C LEU A 92 9.61 1.84 -8.93
N ASN A 93 9.75 2.36 -7.71
CA ASN A 93 10.81 1.97 -6.79
C ASN A 93 10.24 1.57 -5.44
N CYS A 94 10.76 0.49 -4.87
CA CYS A 94 10.37 -0.03 -3.56
C CYS A 94 11.61 -0.25 -2.70
N TYR A 95 11.58 0.30 -1.49
CA TYR A 95 12.64 0.22 -0.48
C TYR A 95 12.18 -0.45 0.82
N TRP A 96 11.01 -1.11 0.82
CA TRP A 96 10.63 -1.94 1.94
C TRP A 96 11.70 -2.99 2.21
N SER A 97 12.12 -3.11 3.45
CA SER A 97 13.00 -4.22 3.87
C SER A 97 12.25 -5.54 3.70
N MET A 98 12.86 -6.50 3.04
CA MET A 98 12.24 -7.80 2.72
C MET A 98 13.16 -8.94 3.13
N PRO A 99 13.34 -9.20 4.45
CA PRO A 99 14.21 -10.27 4.92
C PRO A 99 13.63 -11.64 4.58
N PHE A 100 14.49 -12.56 4.15
CA PHE A 100 14.16 -13.98 3.97
C PHE A 100 15.40 -14.85 4.29
N ARG A 101 15.21 -16.11 4.70
CA ARG A 101 16.29 -16.96 5.21
C ARG A 101 16.79 -17.97 4.20
N LYS A 102 15.90 -18.46 3.32
CA LYS A 102 16.23 -19.52 2.35
C LYS A 102 15.93 -19.11 0.92
N ARG A 103 14.68 -18.67 0.66
CA ARG A 103 14.17 -18.43 -0.67
C ARG A 103 13.20 -17.26 -0.74
N CYS A 104 13.35 -16.45 -1.78
CA CYS A 104 12.36 -15.48 -2.23
C CYS A 104 11.96 -15.84 -3.66
N LYS A 105 10.66 -15.86 -3.95
CA LYS A 105 10.12 -16.01 -5.30
C LYS A 105 9.22 -14.82 -5.61
N ILE A 106 9.53 -14.09 -6.68
CA ILE A 106 8.74 -12.96 -7.16
C ILE A 106 8.14 -13.33 -8.52
N THR A 107 6.86 -13.09 -8.71
CA THR A 107 6.16 -13.33 -9.97
C THR A 107 5.34 -12.12 -10.38
N LEU A 108 5.22 -11.92 -11.70
CA LEU A 108 4.26 -11.02 -12.31
C LEU A 108 3.28 -11.85 -13.14
N ASP A 109 1.99 -11.68 -12.87
CA ASP A 109 0.90 -12.35 -13.56
C ASP A 109 0.15 -11.30 -14.38
N ASN A 110 0.26 -11.40 -15.71
CA ASN A 110 -0.48 -10.54 -16.62
C ASN A 110 -1.86 -11.13 -16.88
N ARG A 111 -2.89 -10.50 -16.35
CA ARG A 111 -4.30 -10.88 -16.51
C ARG A 111 -4.97 -10.18 -17.70
N ASP A 112 -4.24 -9.34 -18.43
CA ASP A 112 -4.71 -8.71 -19.67
C ASP A 112 -4.46 -9.60 -20.89
N GLU A 113 -5.25 -9.39 -21.96
CA GLU A 113 -5.04 -10.04 -23.25
C GLU A 113 -3.82 -9.48 -24.02
N LYS A 114 -3.44 -8.24 -23.71
CA LYS A 114 -2.30 -7.58 -24.32
C LYS A 114 -1.01 -7.92 -23.54
N PRO A 115 0.11 -8.10 -24.25
CA PRO A 115 1.38 -8.33 -23.58
C PRO A 115 1.80 -7.12 -22.75
N VAL A 116 2.44 -7.39 -21.61
CA VAL A 116 3.09 -6.39 -20.77
C VAL A 116 4.59 -6.53 -20.93
N THR A 117 5.28 -5.43 -21.21
CA THR A 117 6.74 -5.37 -21.18
C THR A 117 7.19 -4.80 -19.85
N VAL A 118 8.09 -5.49 -19.15
CA VAL A 118 8.60 -5.04 -17.86
C VAL A 118 10.12 -4.97 -17.90
N TYR A 119 10.66 -3.80 -17.65
CA TYR A 119 12.06 -3.62 -17.28
C TYR A 119 12.17 -3.64 -15.78
N TYR A 120 13.13 -4.35 -15.21
CA TYR A 120 13.27 -4.45 -13.76
C TYR A 120 14.70 -4.66 -13.32
N GLN A 121 14.99 -4.24 -12.11
CA GLN A 121 16.18 -4.58 -11.36
C GLN A 121 15.78 -4.84 -9.90
N ILE A 122 16.22 -5.95 -9.33
CA ILE A 122 16.01 -6.31 -7.95
C ILE A 122 17.36 -6.42 -7.27
N ASP A 123 17.57 -5.57 -6.31
CA ASP A 123 18.79 -5.53 -5.54
C ASP A 123 18.56 -6.18 -4.17
N TYR A 124 19.50 -7.02 -3.72
CA TYR A 124 19.40 -7.71 -2.46
C TYR A 124 20.76 -7.91 -1.80
N THR A 125 20.77 -8.22 -0.53
CA THR A 125 21.98 -8.42 0.27
C THR A 125 22.06 -9.84 0.77
N LEU A 126 23.19 -10.49 0.58
CA LEU A 126 23.51 -11.76 1.24
C LEU A 126 24.11 -11.48 2.61
N THR A 127 23.35 -11.80 3.65
CA THR A 127 23.74 -11.62 5.05
C THR A 127 22.99 -12.63 5.92
N GLU A 128 23.43 -12.78 7.16
CA GLU A 128 22.65 -13.52 8.15
C GLU A 128 21.42 -12.72 8.55
N VAL A 129 20.25 -13.34 8.48
CA VAL A 129 18.97 -12.76 8.90
C VAL A 129 18.63 -13.26 10.29
N SER A 130 18.49 -12.34 11.24
CA SER A 130 18.19 -12.67 12.64
C SER A 130 16.81 -13.34 12.77
N GLU A 131 16.63 -14.15 13.80
CA GLU A 131 15.40 -14.91 14.04
C GLU A 131 14.20 -14.01 14.36
N ASP A 132 14.43 -12.82 14.90
CA ASP A 132 13.43 -11.81 15.21
C ASP A 132 12.98 -10.96 14.01
N CYS A 133 13.56 -11.17 12.81
CA CYS A 133 13.11 -10.51 11.59
C CYS A 133 11.82 -11.16 11.07
N ALA A 134 10.76 -10.36 11.01
CA ALA A 134 9.49 -10.75 10.41
C ALA A 134 9.51 -10.57 8.89
N TYR A 135 8.61 -11.26 8.19
CA TYR A 135 8.47 -11.22 6.74
C TYR A 135 7.53 -10.10 6.30
N PHE A 136 7.85 -9.47 5.18
CA PHE A 136 7.04 -8.43 4.59
C PHE A 136 5.79 -9.00 3.90
N HIS A 137 4.66 -8.33 4.08
CA HIS A 137 3.37 -8.68 3.49
C HIS A 137 2.71 -7.47 2.86
N ALA A 138 1.95 -7.70 1.79
CA ALA A 138 1.09 -6.69 1.19
C ALA A 138 -0.15 -7.33 0.57
N GLN A 139 -1.35 -6.83 0.91
CA GLN A 139 -2.62 -7.38 0.45
C GLN A 139 -3.49 -6.30 -0.19
N PHE A 140 -3.94 -6.58 -1.41
CA PHE A 140 -4.92 -5.75 -2.10
C PHE A 140 -6.35 -6.17 -1.75
N ARG A 141 -7.23 -5.17 -1.61
CA ARG A 141 -8.68 -5.34 -1.55
C ARG A 141 -9.38 -4.27 -2.38
N ARG A 142 -10.58 -4.58 -2.88
CA ARG A 142 -11.49 -3.61 -3.52
C ARG A 142 -12.92 -3.94 -3.18
N THR A 143 -13.76 -2.90 -2.99
CA THR A 143 -15.21 -2.99 -2.91
C THR A 143 -15.81 -1.84 -3.71
N ASN A 144 -16.65 -2.16 -4.70
CA ASN A 144 -17.29 -1.19 -5.60
C ASN A 144 -18.69 -1.70 -6.03
N PRO A 145 -19.77 -1.01 -5.66
CA PRO A 145 -19.83 0.01 -4.63
C PRO A 145 -19.72 -0.58 -3.22
N LEU A 146 -19.24 0.21 -2.27
CA LEU A 146 -19.30 -0.19 -0.85
C LEU A 146 -20.77 -0.33 -0.42
N PRO A 147 -21.17 -1.43 0.27
CA PRO A 147 -22.53 -1.58 0.77
C PRO A 147 -22.91 -0.45 1.75
N TYR A 148 -24.18 -0.05 1.68
CA TYR A 148 -24.70 1.06 2.49
C TYR A 148 -24.48 0.83 3.99
N LYS A 149 -23.86 1.79 4.67
CA LYS A 149 -23.48 1.76 6.10
C LYS A 149 -22.51 0.67 6.51
N SER A 150 -21.75 0.11 5.55
CA SER A 150 -20.66 -0.82 5.86
C SER A 150 -19.34 -0.08 5.94
N ASP A 151 -18.47 -0.49 6.87
CA ASP A 151 -17.08 -0.09 6.85
C ASP A 151 -16.35 -0.84 5.73
N TYR A 152 -15.41 -0.17 5.07
CA TYR A 152 -14.52 -0.81 4.11
C TYR A 152 -13.42 -1.58 4.86
N THR A 153 -13.23 -2.85 4.51
CA THR A 153 -12.19 -3.69 5.11
C THR A 153 -10.87 -3.51 4.36
N ILE A 154 -9.87 -2.92 5.03
CA ILE A 154 -8.50 -2.79 4.53
C ILE A 154 -7.73 -4.09 4.73
N LEU A 155 -7.83 -4.69 5.93
CA LEU A 155 -7.15 -5.93 6.30
C LEU A 155 -8.01 -6.72 7.28
N ASP A 156 -8.07 -8.04 7.13
CA ASP A 156 -8.79 -8.91 8.06
C ASP A 156 -8.26 -10.35 7.98
N GLY A 157 -8.46 -11.11 9.05
CA GLY A 157 -8.07 -12.52 9.14
C GLY A 157 -6.59 -12.73 9.42
N ILE A 158 -5.85 -11.69 9.82
CA ILE A 158 -4.44 -11.80 10.19
C ILE A 158 -4.32 -12.43 11.57
N LYS A 159 -3.47 -13.46 11.67
CA LYS A 159 -3.16 -14.18 12.91
C LYS A 159 -1.65 -14.31 13.03
N GLY A 160 -1.14 -14.19 14.27
CA GLY A 160 0.28 -14.20 14.59
C GLY A 160 0.78 -12.86 15.08
N GLN A 161 2.08 -12.73 15.30
CA GLN A 161 2.72 -11.51 15.77
C GLN A 161 3.26 -10.69 14.59
N GLY A 162 3.11 -9.37 14.68
CA GLY A 162 3.60 -8.49 13.63
C GLY A 162 3.44 -7.00 13.90
N GLN A 163 3.62 -6.23 12.83
CA GLN A 163 3.43 -4.78 12.87
C GLN A 163 2.91 -4.27 11.52
N TYR A 164 1.84 -3.49 11.58
CA TYR A 164 1.28 -2.80 10.42
C TYR A 164 2.11 -1.55 10.12
N VAL A 165 2.53 -1.40 8.87
CA VAL A 165 3.45 -0.33 8.48
C VAL A 165 2.92 0.59 7.40
N GLY A 166 1.71 0.34 6.88
CA GLY A 166 1.15 1.32 5.94
C GLY A 166 -0.12 0.91 5.24
N THR A 167 -0.77 1.94 4.71
CA THR A 167 -1.97 1.87 3.88
C THR A 167 -1.75 2.69 2.61
N TYR A 168 -2.08 2.12 1.46
CA TYR A 168 -2.43 2.86 0.27
C TYR A 168 -3.92 2.68 -0.01
N MET A 169 -4.60 3.75 -0.42
CA MET A 169 -6.00 3.72 -0.86
C MET A 169 -6.18 4.46 -2.18
N ALA A 170 -6.92 3.83 -3.09
CA ALA A 170 -7.51 4.49 -4.24
C ALA A 170 -9.02 4.63 -3.98
N TRP A 171 -9.50 5.86 -3.86
CA TRP A 171 -10.87 6.19 -3.47
C TRP A 171 -11.56 6.98 -4.58
N GLY A 172 -12.60 6.40 -5.18
CA GLY A 172 -13.44 7.01 -6.18
C GLY A 172 -14.79 7.41 -5.58
N VAL A 173 -15.09 8.69 -5.51
CA VAL A 173 -16.27 9.25 -4.86
C VAL A 173 -17.47 9.23 -5.80
N HIS A 174 -18.57 8.62 -5.40
CA HIS A 174 -19.81 8.54 -6.18
C HIS A 174 -20.81 9.67 -5.89
N ASN A 175 -20.57 10.49 -4.87
CA ASN A 175 -21.45 11.58 -4.47
C ASN A 175 -20.77 12.94 -4.58
N ASN A 176 -21.58 14.00 -4.68
CA ASN A 176 -21.12 15.35 -4.42
C ASN A 176 -20.95 15.59 -2.91
N GLY A 177 -20.13 16.55 -2.54
CA GLY A 177 -19.89 16.94 -1.16
C GLY A 177 -18.60 16.37 -0.60
N TRP A 178 -18.35 16.67 0.67
CA TRP A 178 -17.20 16.13 1.41
C TRP A 178 -17.39 14.64 1.71
N TRP A 179 -16.35 13.88 1.56
CA TRP A 179 -16.34 12.41 1.58
C TRP A 179 -15.45 11.78 2.66
N GLY A 180 -14.63 12.57 3.33
CA GLY A 180 -13.52 12.07 4.16
C GLY A 180 -13.74 12.16 5.68
N GLU A 181 -14.98 12.06 6.18
CA GLU A 181 -15.31 12.05 7.62
C GLU A 181 -15.10 10.67 8.27
N GLY A 182 -14.88 9.63 7.48
CA GLY A 182 -14.84 8.26 7.99
C GLY A 182 -13.57 7.94 8.77
N GLU A 183 -13.73 7.38 9.96
CA GLU A 183 -12.64 6.99 10.84
C GLU A 183 -12.02 5.65 10.46
N ILE A 184 -10.70 5.55 10.51
CA ILE A 184 -10.00 4.27 10.45
C ILE A 184 -10.02 3.59 11.83
N LYS A 185 -10.08 2.25 11.82
CA LYS A 185 -10.15 1.43 13.03
C LYS A 185 -9.17 0.29 12.97
N PHE A 186 -8.37 0.11 14.02
CA PHE A 186 -7.47 -1.02 14.19
C PHE A 186 -7.96 -1.86 15.37
N PHE A 187 -8.45 -3.05 15.05
CA PHE A 187 -8.85 -4.07 16.01
C PHE A 187 -7.63 -4.98 16.24
N ILE A 188 -7.13 -5.00 17.45
CA ILE A 188 -5.84 -5.58 17.83
C ILE A 188 -6.05 -6.62 18.93
N ASP A 189 -5.43 -7.80 18.77
CA ASP A 189 -5.26 -8.81 19.82
C ASP A 189 -6.55 -9.31 20.48
N GLY A 190 -7.58 -9.50 19.67
CA GLY A 190 -8.87 -10.03 20.10
C GLY A 190 -9.95 -8.97 20.31
N ASP A 191 -9.73 -7.73 19.85
CA ASP A 191 -10.77 -6.73 19.80
C ASP A 191 -11.92 -7.18 18.88
N GLU A 192 -13.16 -7.06 19.35
CA GLU A 192 -14.36 -7.44 18.59
C GLU A 192 -15.27 -6.24 18.29
N GLU A 193 -15.81 -5.60 19.31
CA GLU A 193 -16.78 -4.51 19.18
C GLU A 193 -16.09 -3.14 19.09
N TYR A 194 -15.06 -2.91 19.90
CA TYR A 194 -14.34 -1.64 19.96
C TYR A 194 -12.88 -1.82 19.53
N PRO A 195 -12.38 -0.97 18.63
CA PRO A 195 -10.99 -1.03 18.21
C PRO A 195 -10.06 -0.43 19.27
N THR A 196 -8.86 -0.98 19.39
CA THR A 196 -7.78 -0.38 20.22
C THR A 196 -7.39 1.00 19.70
N ILE A 197 -7.38 1.21 18.38
CA ILE A 197 -7.11 2.52 17.77
C ILE A 197 -8.29 2.90 16.90
N CYS A 198 -8.84 4.09 17.14
CA CYS A 198 -9.89 4.70 16.34
C CYS A 198 -9.45 6.10 15.90
N GLY A 199 -9.52 6.38 14.61
CA GLY A 199 -9.23 7.69 14.04
C GLY A 199 -10.39 8.67 14.21
N THR A 200 -10.24 9.86 13.65
CA THR A 200 -11.23 10.95 13.66
C THR A 200 -11.82 11.21 12.28
N GLY A 201 -11.03 11.09 11.23
CA GLY A 201 -11.45 11.26 9.85
C GLY A 201 -10.49 10.59 8.88
N THR A 202 -10.90 10.43 7.65
CA THR A 202 -10.05 9.88 6.57
C THR A 202 -8.89 10.81 6.30
N GLU A 203 -9.13 12.12 6.19
CA GLU A 203 -8.07 13.10 5.98
C GLU A 203 -7.08 13.15 7.15
N ASP A 204 -7.56 13.02 8.38
CA ASP A 204 -6.72 13.01 9.58
C ASP A 204 -5.80 11.79 9.59
N TYR A 205 -6.34 10.62 9.21
CA TYR A 205 -5.52 9.42 9.08
C TYR A 205 -4.40 9.60 8.07
N PHE A 206 -4.67 10.20 6.92
CA PHE A 206 -3.65 10.48 5.91
C PHE A 206 -2.86 11.76 6.18
N CYS A 207 -2.90 12.27 7.43
CA CYS A 207 -2.14 13.43 7.94
C CYS A 207 -2.42 14.73 7.18
N GLY A 208 -3.63 14.84 6.64
CA GLY A 208 -4.17 16.09 6.14
C GLY A 208 -4.90 16.85 7.25
N SER A 209 -5.69 17.81 6.85
CA SER A 209 -6.47 18.63 7.76
C SER A 209 -7.68 19.18 7.02
N TYR A 210 -8.82 19.23 7.70
CA TYR A 210 -10.11 19.66 7.16
C TYR A 210 -10.52 18.81 5.95
N ASN A 211 -10.28 19.27 4.72
CA ASN A 211 -10.71 18.59 3.48
C ASN A 211 -9.61 18.58 2.41
N PHE A 212 -8.35 18.72 2.78
CA PHE A 212 -7.20 18.86 1.86
C PHE A 212 -7.30 20.03 0.88
N GLU A 213 -8.16 21.00 1.15
CA GLU A 213 -8.31 22.14 0.26
C GLU A 213 -7.15 23.14 0.36
N ASN A 214 -7.03 23.96 -0.67
CA ASN A 214 -6.11 25.10 -0.64
C ASN A 214 -6.56 26.08 0.46
N PRO A 215 -5.75 26.35 1.49
CA PRO A 215 -6.15 27.18 2.62
C PRO A 215 -6.29 28.68 2.27
N GLN A 216 -5.84 29.12 1.09
CA GLN A 216 -5.95 30.50 0.63
C GLN A 216 -7.16 30.71 -0.30
N THR A 217 -7.42 29.78 -1.19
CA THR A 217 -8.45 29.94 -2.23
C THR A 217 -9.74 29.18 -1.95
N HIS A 218 -9.67 28.10 -1.16
CA HIS A 218 -10.80 27.24 -0.79
C HIS A 218 -11.58 26.67 -1.99
N ASP A 219 -10.91 26.48 -3.14
CA ASP A 219 -11.55 26.10 -4.40
C ASP A 219 -11.05 24.78 -5.01
N GLY A 220 -10.04 24.16 -4.42
CA GLY A 220 -9.46 22.91 -4.94
C GLY A 220 -8.68 22.12 -3.91
N TYR A 221 -8.55 20.83 -4.15
CA TYR A 221 -7.67 19.97 -3.37
C TYR A 221 -6.20 20.23 -3.70
N VAL A 222 -5.32 20.17 -2.70
CA VAL A 222 -3.87 20.32 -2.89
C VAL A 222 -3.19 18.95 -2.81
N PRO A 223 -2.74 18.37 -3.93
CA PRO A 223 -1.96 17.14 -3.91
C PRO A 223 -0.61 17.37 -3.23
N PHE A 224 -0.13 16.37 -2.52
CA PHE A 224 1.17 16.39 -1.88
C PHE A 224 1.79 14.99 -1.81
N SER A 225 3.10 14.94 -1.66
CA SER A 225 3.85 13.70 -1.43
C SER A 225 4.99 13.98 -0.47
N THR A 226 5.02 13.31 0.66
CA THR A 226 6.00 13.45 1.74
C THR A 226 6.61 12.09 2.09
N PRO A 227 7.66 12.01 2.93
CA PRO A 227 8.24 10.73 3.32
C PRO A 227 7.27 9.70 3.90
N TYR A 228 6.18 10.13 4.53
CA TYR A 228 5.27 9.25 5.27
C TYR A 228 3.83 9.26 4.76
N THR A 229 3.40 10.30 4.06
CA THR A 229 2.00 10.47 3.68
C THR A 229 1.87 11.26 2.38
N GLY A 230 0.76 11.07 1.66
CA GLY A 230 0.50 11.80 0.44
C GLY A 230 -0.93 11.70 -0.05
N LEU A 231 -1.29 12.66 -0.88
CA LEU A 231 -2.56 12.78 -1.58
C LEU A 231 -2.32 12.99 -3.08
N GLN A 232 -2.95 12.17 -3.88
CA GLN A 232 -3.07 12.33 -5.33
C GLN A 232 -4.51 12.70 -5.66
N VAL A 233 -4.71 13.62 -6.59
CA VAL A 233 -6.03 14.00 -7.09
C VAL A 233 -6.07 13.78 -8.60
N VAL A 234 -6.93 12.89 -9.08
CA VAL A 234 -7.00 12.54 -10.50
C VAL A 234 -7.80 13.57 -11.28
N ASN A 235 -8.94 14.01 -10.74
CA ASN A 235 -9.79 15.05 -11.32
C ASN A 235 -9.76 16.28 -10.43
N THR A 236 -9.22 17.40 -10.93
CA THR A 236 -8.84 18.55 -10.10
C THR A 236 -9.75 19.78 -10.26
N ASP A 237 -10.73 19.74 -11.15
CA ASP A 237 -11.44 20.94 -11.61
C ASP A 237 -12.32 21.62 -10.56
N LYS A 238 -12.84 20.95 -9.53
CA LYS A 238 -13.59 21.56 -8.40
C LYS A 238 -13.64 20.68 -7.18
N LEU A 239 -13.89 21.27 -6.00
CA LEU A 239 -14.23 20.56 -4.79
C LEU A 239 -15.62 19.89 -4.88
N TYR A 240 -15.83 18.85 -4.07
CA TYR A 240 -17.14 18.25 -3.77
C TYR A 240 -17.93 17.75 -4.98
N GLN A 241 -17.26 17.41 -6.08
CA GLN A 241 -17.89 16.86 -7.27
C GLN A 241 -17.91 15.32 -7.22
N VAL A 242 -18.94 14.73 -7.79
CA VAL A 242 -19.00 13.28 -8.05
C VAL A 242 -17.89 12.86 -9.03
N GLN A 243 -17.50 11.58 -8.99
CA GLN A 243 -16.45 10.99 -9.83
C GLN A 243 -15.04 11.55 -9.60
N LYS A 244 -14.81 12.23 -8.50
CA LYS A 244 -13.44 12.52 -8.08
C LYS A 244 -12.73 11.26 -7.61
N ARG A 245 -11.46 11.16 -7.95
CA ARG A 245 -10.61 10.02 -7.63
C ARG A 245 -9.38 10.50 -6.89
N PHE A 246 -9.10 9.82 -5.79
CA PHE A 246 -8.00 10.13 -4.91
C PHE A 246 -7.10 8.90 -4.75
N GLY A 247 -5.80 9.14 -4.68
CA GLY A 247 -4.82 8.19 -4.19
C GLY A 247 -4.25 8.72 -2.87
N LEU A 248 -4.31 7.94 -1.82
CA LEU A 248 -3.83 8.35 -0.51
C LEU A 248 -2.87 7.29 0.02
N TYR A 249 -1.77 7.71 0.62
CA TYR A 249 -0.90 6.78 1.33
C TYR A 249 -0.50 7.33 2.70
N ARG A 250 -0.39 6.43 3.67
CA ARG A 250 0.29 6.65 4.94
C ARG A 250 1.17 5.46 5.28
N PHE A 251 2.43 5.75 5.59
CA PHE A 251 3.41 4.76 6.01
C PHE A 251 3.86 4.99 7.45
N HIS A 252 3.56 4.02 8.31
CA HIS A 252 3.86 4.00 9.73
C HIS A 252 5.31 3.56 9.98
N ILE A 253 6.28 4.33 9.50
CA ILE A 253 7.72 3.98 9.62
C ILE A 253 8.23 4.26 11.02
N MET A 254 7.83 5.41 11.59
CA MET A 254 8.25 5.82 12.92
C MET A 254 7.24 5.40 14.01
N ASP A 255 6.03 5.05 13.61
CA ASP A 255 4.88 4.74 14.46
C ASP A 255 4.20 3.41 14.06
N PRO A 256 4.93 2.28 13.88
CA PRO A 256 4.31 1.03 13.45
C PRO A 256 3.29 0.54 14.48
N ILE A 257 2.16 0.04 13.98
CA ILE A 257 1.06 -0.47 14.82
C ILE A 257 1.29 -1.95 15.08
N ARG A 258 1.64 -2.29 16.32
CA ARG A 258 2.05 -3.63 16.72
C ARG A 258 0.88 -4.48 17.18
N PHE A 259 0.93 -5.77 16.89
CA PHE A 259 -0.01 -6.78 17.35
C PHE A 259 0.72 -8.07 17.72
N GLU A 260 0.17 -8.83 18.66
CA GLU A 260 0.77 -10.08 19.15
C GLU A 260 -0.03 -11.32 18.74
N LYS A 261 -1.33 -11.18 18.44
CA LYS A 261 -2.21 -12.32 18.14
C LYS A 261 -2.96 -12.18 16.85
N ASP A 262 -3.55 -11.02 16.61
CA ASP A 262 -4.36 -10.76 15.41
C ASP A 262 -4.52 -9.27 15.13
N LEU A 263 -4.86 -8.99 13.87
CA LEU A 263 -5.11 -7.64 13.39
C LEU A 263 -6.25 -7.65 12.37
N LYS A 264 -7.17 -6.69 12.55
CA LYS A 264 -8.14 -6.28 11.53
C LYS A 264 -8.11 -4.77 11.39
N VAL A 265 -8.19 -4.28 10.16
CA VAL A 265 -8.20 -2.83 9.87
C VAL A 265 -9.38 -2.52 8.97
N THR A 266 -10.19 -1.55 9.38
CA THR A 266 -11.33 -1.04 8.60
C THR A 266 -11.29 0.47 8.52
N ILE A 267 -12.01 1.05 7.56
CA ILE A 267 -12.24 2.49 7.48
C ILE A 267 -13.71 2.75 7.12
N GLN A 268 -14.34 3.68 7.81
CA GLN A 268 -15.67 4.15 7.45
C GLN A 268 -15.65 4.93 6.13
N ALA A 269 -16.67 4.76 5.32
CA ALA A 269 -16.93 5.66 4.18
C ALA A 269 -18.07 6.60 4.57
N LEU A 270 -17.72 7.82 4.97
CA LEU A 270 -18.62 8.79 5.55
C LEU A 270 -18.34 10.19 4.99
N GLY A 271 -19.39 10.93 4.71
CA GLY A 271 -19.32 12.29 4.23
C GLY A 271 -20.45 13.13 4.81
N TRP A 272 -20.72 14.28 4.19
CA TRP A 272 -21.78 15.20 4.60
C TRP A 272 -22.93 15.25 3.62
N ARG A 273 -24.14 15.47 4.16
CA ARG A 273 -25.36 15.89 3.45
C ARG A 273 -25.90 17.17 4.07
N GLU A 274 -26.88 17.75 3.42
CA GLU A 274 -27.52 18.99 3.90
C GLU A 274 -28.03 18.87 5.37
N GLY A 275 -27.99 20.00 6.07
CA GLY A 275 -28.43 20.10 7.47
C GLY A 275 -27.45 19.50 8.47
N GLY A 276 -26.17 19.44 8.16
CA GLY A 276 -25.12 18.96 9.09
C GLY A 276 -25.25 17.48 9.46
N ARG A 277 -25.78 16.67 8.57
CA ARG A 277 -25.98 15.22 8.80
C ARG A 277 -24.93 14.41 8.08
N TYR A 278 -24.49 13.33 8.68
CA TYR A 278 -23.58 12.37 8.02
C TYR A 278 -24.25 11.65 6.84
N LEU A 279 -23.45 11.39 5.80
CA LEU A 279 -23.82 10.61 4.63
C LEU A 279 -22.98 9.34 4.58
N PRO A 280 -23.55 8.15 4.87
CA PRO A 280 -22.88 6.89 4.54
C PRO A 280 -22.66 6.78 3.03
N LEU A 281 -21.40 6.63 2.63
CA LEU A 281 -21.00 6.60 1.22
C LEU A 281 -21.00 5.17 0.69
N GLN A 282 -21.25 5.05 -0.61
CA GLN A 282 -21.19 3.80 -1.36
C GLN A 282 -20.21 3.95 -2.53
N ASP A 283 -18.98 4.23 -2.18
CA ASP A 283 -17.92 4.61 -3.11
C ASP A 283 -17.18 3.39 -3.69
N ASP A 284 -16.36 3.63 -4.72
CA ASP A 284 -15.36 2.69 -5.24
C ASP A 284 -14.09 2.82 -4.43
N ILE A 285 -13.80 1.83 -3.58
CA ILE A 285 -12.64 1.86 -2.71
C ILE A 285 -11.77 0.65 -2.96
N SER A 286 -10.49 0.88 -3.24
CA SER A 286 -9.47 -0.16 -3.20
C SER A 286 -8.30 0.25 -2.31
N SER A 287 -7.59 -0.74 -1.77
CA SER A 287 -6.46 -0.49 -0.86
C SER A 287 -5.38 -1.56 -0.96
N VAL A 288 -4.18 -1.18 -0.53
CA VAL A 288 -3.11 -2.11 -0.17
C VAL A 288 -2.73 -1.87 1.28
N ALA A 289 -2.84 -2.91 2.08
CA ALA A 289 -2.29 -2.96 3.42
C ALA A 289 -0.86 -3.46 3.36
N PHE A 290 0.06 -2.83 4.10
CA PHE A 290 1.46 -3.22 4.23
C PHE A 290 1.77 -3.55 5.69
N TRP A 291 2.36 -4.73 5.94
CA TRP A 291 2.72 -5.15 7.30
C TRP A 291 3.87 -6.15 7.31
N TYR A 292 4.42 -6.37 8.48
CA TYR A 292 5.36 -7.46 8.77
C TYR A 292 4.74 -8.42 9.75
N GLN A 293 4.91 -9.71 9.53
CA GLN A 293 4.53 -10.76 10.49
C GLN A 293 5.40 -12.01 10.34
N ASP A 294 5.31 -12.88 11.31
CA ASP A 294 5.86 -14.23 11.26
C ASP A 294 5.11 -15.14 10.26
N LEU A 295 5.69 -16.28 9.91
CA LEU A 295 5.07 -17.29 9.07
C LEU A 295 4.63 -18.49 9.92
N PRO A 296 3.60 -19.25 9.45
CA PRO A 296 2.84 -19.05 8.20
C PRO A 296 1.76 -17.97 8.33
N CYS A 297 1.54 -17.22 7.27
CA CYS A 297 0.40 -16.29 7.21
C CYS A 297 -0.87 -17.00 6.74
N ALA A 298 -2.03 -16.46 7.10
CA ALA A 298 -3.31 -16.92 6.57
C ALA A 298 -3.40 -16.66 5.05
N PRO A 299 -4.06 -17.56 4.28
CA PRO A 299 -4.32 -17.31 2.87
C PRO A 299 -5.09 -16.01 2.65
N PHE A 300 -4.69 -15.26 1.63
CA PHE A 300 -5.39 -14.03 1.25
C PHE A 300 -6.76 -14.34 0.63
N PRO A 301 -7.73 -13.43 0.73
CA PRO A 301 -8.95 -13.52 -0.06
C PRO A 301 -8.60 -13.60 -1.55
N LYS A 302 -9.38 -14.36 -2.30
CA LYS A 302 -9.21 -14.46 -3.76
C LYS A 302 -9.31 -13.06 -4.37
N LEU A 303 -8.32 -12.70 -5.20
CA LEU A 303 -8.39 -11.46 -5.98
C LEU A 303 -9.66 -11.45 -6.84
N PRO A 304 -10.33 -10.28 -6.97
CA PRO A 304 -11.44 -10.12 -7.89
C PRO A 304 -11.07 -10.52 -9.32
N ASP A 305 -12.07 -10.82 -10.14
CA ASP A 305 -11.87 -11.05 -11.57
C ASP A 305 -11.48 -9.76 -12.31
N LYS A 306 -11.12 -9.90 -13.58
CA LYS A 306 -10.63 -8.80 -14.41
C LYS A 306 -11.67 -7.69 -14.53
N ASP A 307 -12.94 -8.04 -14.75
CA ASP A 307 -14.01 -7.07 -14.95
C ASP A 307 -14.29 -6.27 -13.68
N TYR A 308 -14.31 -6.94 -12.52
CA TYR A 308 -14.44 -6.24 -11.23
C TYR A 308 -13.23 -5.37 -10.88
N MET A 309 -12.06 -5.66 -11.44
CA MET A 309 -10.83 -4.87 -11.26
C MET A 309 -10.76 -3.64 -12.17
N GLU A 310 -11.59 -3.57 -13.21
CA GLU A 310 -11.58 -2.48 -14.18
C GLU A 310 -11.83 -1.12 -13.54
N ILE A 311 -11.13 -0.10 -14.03
CA ILE A 311 -11.31 1.30 -13.66
C ILE A 311 -12.22 1.94 -14.72
N ILE A 312 -13.45 2.20 -14.34
CA ILE A 312 -14.49 2.73 -15.21
C ILE A 312 -14.53 4.25 -15.15
#